data_e14ead9b501761ab8667327e36f649d0
#
_entry.id   e14ead9b501761ab8667327e36f649d0
#
_cell.length_a   1.000
_cell.length_b   1.000
_cell.length_c   1.000
_cell.angle_alpha   90.00
_cell.angle_beta   90.00
_cell.angle_gamma   90.00
#
_symmetry.space_group_name_H-M   'P 1'
#
loop_
_entity.id
_entity.type
_entity.pdbx_description
1 polymer ?
#
loop_
_entity_poly.entity_id
_entity_poly.type
_entity_poly.pdbx_seq_one_letter_code
_entity_poly.pdbx_strand_id
1 'polypeptide(L)'
;MSVSPNISERHPVPQPPLNLDVSMPELTRALLDYESVSGNEQPIADAVHMALSFCPHLHLTRDGDAIIARTEFPPLPGAEGERTRIILAGHLDTVPLPTVEGSLGTVPSTVREDEDGYVLYGRGATDMKGGVAVQLKLAAELTAQDTDYNLTYIFYDNEEVASE
;
A
#
# COMPACT_ATOMS: atom_id res chain seq x y z
N MET A 1 38.37 -23.12 2.57
CA MET A 1 37.43 -22.83 1.48
C MET A 1 36.08 -22.53 2.16
N SER A 2 35.78 -21.27 2.32
CA SER A 2 34.51 -20.85 2.93
C SER A 2 33.48 -20.72 1.79
N VAL A 3 32.45 -21.56 1.83
CA VAL A 3 31.33 -21.48 0.88
C VAL A 3 30.41 -20.40 1.41
N SER A 4 30.34 -19.27 0.69
CA SER A 4 29.34 -18.22 0.94
C SER A 4 27.94 -18.81 0.74
N PRO A 5 26.97 -18.56 1.63
CA PRO A 5 25.61 -19.03 1.42
C PRO A 5 25.00 -18.37 0.20
N ASN A 6 24.43 -19.21 -0.66
CA ASN A 6 23.74 -18.83 -1.89
C ASN A 6 22.51 -17.96 -1.55
N ILE A 7 22.45 -16.73 -2.04
CA ILE A 7 21.39 -15.74 -1.78
C ILE A 7 20.04 -16.12 -2.44
N SER A 8 20.03 -17.18 -3.25
CA SER A 8 18.90 -17.54 -4.12
C SER A 8 17.76 -18.39 -3.47
N GLU A 9 17.78 -18.63 -2.14
CA GLU A 9 16.76 -19.44 -1.47
C GLU A 9 16.13 -18.77 -0.24
N ARG A 10 15.85 -17.49 -0.33
CA ARG A 10 14.93 -16.89 0.65
C ARG A 10 13.51 -17.23 0.23
N HIS A 11 12.93 -18.27 0.79
CA HIS A 11 11.48 -18.46 0.71
C HIS A 11 10.83 -17.23 1.33
N PRO A 12 9.90 -16.56 0.63
CA PRO A 12 9.20 -15.42 1.21
C PRO A 12 8.51 -15.86 2.50
N VAL A 13 8.83 -15.19 3.60
CA VAL A 13 8.12 -15.41 4.87
C VAL A 13 6.68 -14.98 4.62
N PRO A 14 5.68 -15.87 4.87
CA PRO A 14 4.28 -15.50 4.69
C PRO A 14 3.99 -14.25 5.54
N GLN A 15 3.63 -13.17 4.90
CA GLN A 15 3.23 -11.95 5.58
C GLN A 15 1.78 -12.09 6.06
N PRO A 16 1.44 -11.58 7.26
CA PRO A 16 0.06 -11.58 7.72
C PRO A 16 -0.79 -10.69 6.80
N PRO A 17 -2.10 -11.03 6.62
CA PRO A 17 -3.00 -10.19 5.83
C PRO A 17 -3.07 -8.77 6.40
N LEU A 18 -3.26 -7.78 5.52
CA LEU A 18 -3.44 -6.40 5.94
C LEU A 18 -4.76 -6.25 6.71
N ASN A 19 -4.69 -5.62 7.86
CA ASN A 19 -5.86 -5.26 8.67
C ASN A 19 -6.10 -3.75 8.55
N LEU A 20 -7.22 -3.35 7.97
CA LEU A 20 -7.56 -1.94 7.77
C LEU A 20 -8.13 -1.27 9.03
N ASP A 21 -8.47 -2.03 10.09
CA ASP A 21 -9.01 -1.51 11.34
C ASP A 21 -7.93 -1.04 12.34
N VAL A 22 -6.65 -1.32 12.06
CA VAL A 22 -5.54 -0.90 12.92
C VAL A 22 -5.22 0.59 12.76
N SER A 23 -4.38 1.13 13.65
CA SER A 23 -3.90 2.51 13.54
C SER A 23 -3.08 2.76 12.27
N MET A 24 -2.98 4.02 11.84
CA MET A 24 -2.17 4.42 10.67
C MET A 24 -0.71 3.95 10.75
N PRO A 25 0.02 4.14 11.88
CA PRO A 25 1.39 3.63 11.99
C PRO A 25 1.49 2.11 11.86
N GLU A 26 0.54 1.37 12.43
CA GLU A 26 0.50 -0.09 12.34
C GLU A 26 0.22 -0.56 10.89
N LEU A 27 -0.72 0.08 10.19
CA LEU A 27 -0.99 -0.23 8.79
C LEU A 27 0.21 0.11 7.90
N THR A 28 0.83 1.27 8.11
CA THR A 28 2.06 1.65 7.39
C THR A 28 3.16 0.63 7.63
N ARG A 29 3.36 0.21 8.88
CA ARG A 29 4.35 -0.82 9.23
C ARG A 29 4.06 -2.14 8.50
N ALA A 30 2.81 -2.58 8.52
CA ALA A 30 2.41 -3.80 7.82
C ALA A 30 2.73 -3.73 6.31
N LEU A 31 2.46 -2.59 5.66
CA LEU A 31 2.83 -2.38 4.25
C LEU A 31 4.35 -2.38 4.03
N LEU A 32 5.12 -1.78 4.95
CA LEU A 32 6.58 -1.75 4.85
C LEU A 32 7.21 -3.14 5.01
N ASP A 33 6.55 -4.04 5.73
CA ASP A 33 7.02 -5.40 5.95
C ASP A 33 6.78 -6.32 4.73
N TYR A 34 6.03 -5.86 3.71
CA TYR A 34 6.02 -6.46 2.37
C TYR A 34 7.21 -5.96 1.55
N GLU A 35 8.08 -6.86 1.11
CA GLU A 35 9.05 -6.54 0.07
C GLU A 35 8.29 -6.39 -1.26
N SER A 36 8.46 -5.24 -1.93
CA SER A 36 7.80 -4.93 -3.20
C SER A 36 8.71 -4.10 -4.09
N VAL A 37 9.96 -4.53 -4.24
CA VAL A 37 10.86 -3.95 -5.24
C VAL A 37 10.22 -4.11 -6.63
N SER A 38 10.30 -3.07 -7.48
CA SER A 38 9.69 -3.07 -8.81
C SER A 38 9.92 -4.39 -9.57
N GLY A 39 8.83 -4.98 -10.05
CA GLY A 39 8.78 -6.32 -10.65
C GLY A 39 8.51 -7.46 -9.65
N ASN A 40 8.29 -7.16 -8.35
CA ASN A 40 7.94 -8.13 -7.31
C ASN A 40 6.78 -7.63 -6.43
N GLU A 41 5.78 -6.98 -7.04
CA GLU A 41 4.66 -6.35 -6.34
C GLU A 41 3.52 -7.30 -6.02
N GLN A 42 3.46 -8.48 -6.65
CA GLN A 42 2.36 -9.43 -6.50
C GLN A 42 1.96 -9.68 -5.03
N PRO A 43 2.89 -9.92 -4.07
CA PRO A 43 2.51 -10.19 -2.69
C PRO A 43 1.77 -9.03 -2.00
N ILE A 44 2.23 -7.79 -2.19
CA ILE A 44 1.57 -6.61 -1.62
C ILE A 44 0.26 -6.30 -2.36
N ALA A 45 0.21 -6.50 -3.68
CA ALA A 45 -1.01 -6.33 -4.49
C ALA A 45 -2.09 -7.33 -4.07
N ASP A 46 -1.73 -8.59 -3.82
CA ASP A 46 -2.64 -9.62 -3.30
C ASP A 46 -3.19 -9.21 -1.93
N ALA A 47 -2.33 -8.70 -1.04
CA ALA A 47 -2.72 -8.27 0.30
C ALA A 47 -3.68 -7.06 0.25
N VAL A 48 -3.38 -6.07 -0.58
CA VAL A 48 -4.24 -4.88 -0.79
C VAL A 48 -5.59 -5.29 -1.37
N HIS A 49 -5.60 -6.09 -2.43
CA HIS A 49 -6.84 -6.58 -3.04
C HIS A 49 -7.69 -7.37 -2.03
N MET A 50 -7.08 -8.27 -1.27
CA MET A 50 -7.76 -9.05 -0.24
C MET A 50 -8.36 -8.13 0.83
N ALA A 51 -7.60 -7.18 1.37
CA ALA A 51 -8.07 -6.27 2.40
C ALA A 51 -9.29 -5.44 1.92
N LEU A 52 -9.22 -4.89 0.71
CA LEU A 52 -10.31 -4.09 0.13
C LEU A 52 -11.54 -4.93 -0.24
N SER A 53 -11.39 -6.24 -0.48
CA SER A 53 -12.51 -7.13 -0.81
C SER A 53 -13.53 -7.27 0.32
N PHE A 54 -13.17 -6.92 1.54
CA PHE A 54 -14.08 -6.87 2.69
C PHE A 54 -14.85 -5.55 2.82
N CYS A 55 -14.61 -4.56 1.93
CA CYS A 55 -15.30 -3.29 1.92
C CYS A 55 -16.48 -3.33 0.93
N PRO A 56 -17.73 -3.55 1.39
CA PRO A 56 -18.87 -3.85 0.51
C PRO A 56 -19.31 -2.66 -0.37
N HIS A 57 -18.85 -1.45 -0.06
CA HIS A 57 -19.14 -0.22 -0.83
C HIS A 57 -18.15 0.02 -1.97
N LEU A 58 -17.16 -0.85 -2.13
CA LEU A 58 -16.13 -0.73 -3.16
C LEU A 58 -16.38 -1.72 -4.30
N HIS A 59 -16.27 -1.24 -5.52
CA HIS A 59 -16.20 -2.04 -6.73
C HIS A 59 -14.71 -2.22 -7.10
N LEU A 60 -14.22 -3.44 -6.99
CA LEU A 60 -12.82 -3.76 -7.24
C LEU A 60 -12.61 -4.26 -8.67
N THR A 61 -11.55 -3.78 -9.29
CA THR A 61 -11.01 -4.31 -10.54
C THR A 61 -9.52 -4.53 -10.34
N ARG A 62 -8.97 -5.61 -10.87
CA ARG A 62 -7.54 -5.90 -10.85
C ARG A 62 -7.04 -6.11 -12.28
N ASP A 63 -5.88 -5.52 -12.60
CA ASP A 63 -5.16 -5.73 -13.85
C ASP A 63 -3.66 -5.95 -13.50
N GLY A 64 -3.20 -7.19 -13.65
CA GLY A 64 -1.88 -7.57 -13.13
C GLY A 64 -1.75 -7.32 -11.64
N ASP A 65 -0.80 -6.48 -11.24
CA ASP A 65 -0.59 -6.05 -9.85
C ASP A 65 -1.20 -4.67 -9.53
N ALA A 66 -1.87 -4.06 -10.50
CA ALA A 66 -2.67 -2.86 -10.28
C ALA A 66 -4.07 -3.20 -9.75
N ILE A 67 -4.51 -2.47 -8.70
CA ILE A 67 -5.85 -2.59 -8.11
C ILE A 67 -6.56 -1.25 -8.23
N ILE A 68 -7.80 -1.29 -8.73
CA ILE A 68 -8.68 -0.13 -8.82
C ILE A 68 -9.88 -0.39 -7.93
N ALA A 69 -10.09 0.46 -6.93
CA ALA A 69 -11.23 0.42 -6.02
C ALA A 69 -12.08 1.67 -6.22
N ARG A 70 -13.38 1.50 -6.51
CA ARG A 70 -14.29 2.61 -6.81
C ARG A 70 -15.51 2.57 -5.93
N THR A 71 -15.94 3.75 -5.46
CA THR A 71 -17.27 3.94 -4.92
C THR A 71 -18.26 4.32 -6.02
N GLU A 72 -19.53 3.96 -5.84
CA GLU A 72 -20.66 4.37 -6.68
C GLU A 72 -21.79 4.85 -5.77
N PHE A 73 -21.56 5.98 -5.11
CA PHE A 73 -22.54 6.55 -4.19
C PHE A 73 -23.71 7.18 -4.96
N PRO A 74 -24.93 7.13 -4.42
CA PRO A 74 -26.10 7.77 -5.03
C PRO A 74 -25.91 9.28 -5.14
N PRO A 75 -26.63 9.96 -6.04
CA PRO A 75 -26.64 11.41 -6.11
C PRO A 75 -26.87 12.07 -4.74
N LEU A 76 -26.37 13.28 -4.57
CA LEU A 76 -26.65 14.07 -3.38
C LEU A 76 -28.16 14.44 -3.30
N PRO A 77 -28.72 14.56 -2.11
CA PRO A 77 -30.11 14.97 -1.96
C PRO A 77 -30.43 16.28 -2.69
N GLY A 78 -31.37 16.24 -3.62
CA GLY A 78 -31.77 17.40 -4.43
C GLY A 78 -30.87 17.76 -5.59
N ALA A 79 -29.81 17.00 -5.82
CA ALA A 79 -28.96 17.14 -7.00
C ALA A 79 -29.40 16.24 -8.15
N GLU A 80 -29.23 16.71 -9.40
CA GLU A 80 -29.38 15.89 -10.60
C GLU A 80 -28.00 15.38 -11.06
N GLY A 81 -27.94 14.10 -11.42
CA GLY A 81 -26.72 13.47 -11.94
C GLY A 81 -25.83 12.82 -10.88
N GLU A 82 -24.74 12.25 -11.34
CA GLU A 82 -23.77 11.55 -10.49
C GLU A 82 -22.91 12.51 -9.67
N ARG A 83 -22.38 12.04 -8.55
CA ARG A 83 -21.37 12.79 -7.79
C ARG A 83 -20.10 12.95 -8.60
N THR A 84 -19.45 14.12 -8.48
CA THR A 84 -18.12 14.34 -9.04
C THR A 84 -17.15 13.29 -8.50
N ARG A 85 -16.28 12.76 -9.37
CA ARG A 85 -15.31 11.72 -9.00
C ARG A 85 -13.94 12.32 -8.73
N ILE A 86 -13.35 11.94 -7.60
CA ILE A 86 -11.96 12.21 -7.25
C ILE A 86 -11.16 10.91 -7.40
N ILE A 87 -9.97 11.01 -7.98
CA ILE A 87 -9.05 9.88 -8.16
C ILE A 87 -7.85 10.12 -7.25
N LEU A 88 -7.52 9.11 -6.44
CA LEU A 88 -6.30 9.05 -5.64
C LEU A 88 -5.47 7.87 -6.16
N ALA A 89 -4.22 8.13 -6.53
CA ALA A 89 -3.32 7.12 -7.04
C ALA A 89 -2.09 7.00 -6.14
N GLY A 90 -1.57 5.78 -5.97
CA GLY A 90 -0.38 5.49 -5.22
C GLY A 90 0.27 4.19 -5.70
N HIS A 91 1.61 4.20 -5.84
CA HIS A 91 2.34 3.02 -6.26
C HIS A 91 2.65 2.09 -5.09
N LEU A 92 2.75 0.80 -5.40
CA LEU A 92 3.01 -0.26 -4.44
C LEU A 92 4.48 -0.68 -4.43
N ASP A 93 5.19 -0.39 -5.51
CA ASP A 93 6.58 -0.76 -5.66
C ASP A 93 7.53 0.18 -4.94
N THR A 94 8.77 -0.24 -4.85
CA THR A 94 9.87 0.51 -4.25
C THR A 94 11.15 0.31 -5.03
N VAL A 95 12.06 1.26 -4.92
CA VAL A 95 13.45 1.07 -5.34
C VAL A 95 14.08 -0.12 -4.61
N PRO A 96 15.21 -0.67 -5.12
CA PRO A 96 15.91 -1.80 -4.52
C PRO A 96 16.24 -1.61 -3.04
N LEU A 97 16.26 -2.72 -2.29
CA LEU A 97 16.69 -2.73 -0.90
C LEU A 97 18.18 -2.35 -0.78
N PRO A 98 18.58 -1.71 0.33
CA PRO A 98 19.97 -1.39 0.57
C PRO A 98 20.81 -2.67 0.73
N THR A 99 22.01 -2.67 0.15
CA THR A 99 22.95 -3.80 0.20
C THR A 99 24.03 -3.65 1.28
N VAL A 100 24.12 -2.47 1.90
CA VAL A 100 25.11 -2.19 2.95
C VAL A 100 24.58 -2.69 4.29
N GLU A 101 25.39 -3.48 4.99
CA GLU A 101 25.03 -4.00 6.31
C GLU A 101 24.76 -2.87 7.32
N GLY A 102 23.68 -3.01 8.10
CA GLY A 102 23.24 -2.01 9.07
C GLY A 102 22.51 -0.80 8.49
N SER A 103 22.27 -0.77 7.17
CA SER A 103 21.46 0.29 6.54
C SER A 103 20.04 0.30 7.07
N LEU A 104 19.45 1.50 7.13
CA LEU A 104 18.01 1.70 7.30
C LEU A 104 17.26 1.47 5.97
N GLY A 105 15.94 1.27 6.05
CA GLY A 105 15.13 1.04 4.86
C GLY A 105 15.13 -0.42 4.39
N THR A 106 15.31 -1.33 5.32
CA THR A 106 15.24 -2.78 5.10
C THR A 106 13.81 -3.33 5.24
N VAL A 107 13.64 -4.61 4.95
CA VAL A 107 12.45 -5.41 5.28
C VAL A 107 12.92 -6.51 6.26
N PRO A 108 12.28 -6.68 7.42
CA PRO A 108 11.17 -5.89 7.95
C PRO A 108 11.55 -4.45 8.33
N SER A 109 10.53 -3.61 8.51
CA SER A 109 10.68 -2.24 8.98
C SER A 109 11.23 -2.16 10.41
N THR A 110 11.83 -1.02 10.75
CA THR A 110 12.41 -0.78 12.07
C THR A 110 11.77 0.44 12.72
N VAL A 111 11.36 0.30 13.98
CA VAL A 111 10.91 1.44 14.79
C VAL A 111 12.07 1.92 15.64
N ARG A 112 12.31 3.24 15.64
CA ARG A 112 13.25 3.91 16.55
C ARG A 112 12.55 5.01 17.32
N GLU A 113 12.96 5.26 18.52
CA GLU A 113 12.56 6.42 19.30
C GLU A 113 13.68 7.46 19.21
N ASP A 114 13.30 8.69 18.86
CA ASP A 114 14.19 9.85 18.82
C ASP A 114 13.58 11.04 19.58
N GLU A 115 14.18 12.24 19.45
CA GLU A 115 13.73 13.44 20.14
C GLU A 115 12.32 13.90 19.71
N ASP A 116 11.89 13.53 18.49
CA ASP A 116 10.60 13.85 17.91
C ASP A 116 9.55 12.75 18.17
N GLY A 117 9.94 11.63 18.79
CA GLY A 117 9.07 10.50 19.11
C GLY A 117 9.43 9.21 18.36
N TYR A 118 8.41 8.42 17.99
CA TYR A 118 8.63 7.18 17.27
C TYR A 118 8.74 7.43 15.76
N VAL A 119 9.85 6.99 15.19
CA VAL A 119 10.11 7.04 13.75
C VAL A 119 10.12 5.63 13.17
N LEU A 120 9.34 5.43 12.13
CA LEU A 120 9.25 4.16 11.41
C LEU A 120 10.14 4.21 10.16
N TYR A 121 11.14 3.34 10.13
CA TYR A 121 12.06 3.18 9.01
C TYR A 121 11.73 1.92 8.22
N GLY A 122 11.62 2.06 6.91
CA GLY A 122 11.39 0.94 5.98
C GLY A 122 11.52 1.41 4.54
N ARG A 123 11.79 0.49 3.62
CA ARG A 123 11.83 0.83 2.19
C ARG A 123 10.44 1.28 1.73
N GLY A 124 10.37 2.47 1.10
CA GLY A 124 9.12 3.06 0.66
C GLY A 124 8.31 3.75 1.78
N ALA A 125 8.86 4.02 2.98
CA ALA A 125 8.13 4.64 4.08
C ALA A 125 7.52 5.99 3.69
N THR A 126 8.29 6.82 3.00
CA THR A 126 7.87 8.15 2.51
C THR A 126 7.44 8.12 1.05
N ASP A 127 7.93 7.18 0.26
CA ASP A 127 7.66 7.01 -1.15
C ASP A 127 7.35 5.53 -1.47
N MET A 128 6.04 5.15 -1.56
CA MET A 128 4.98 5.99 -0.97
C MET A 128 4.01 5.17 -0.09
N LYS A 129 4.50 4.12 0.58
CA LYS A 129 3.65 3.20 1.39
C LYS A 129 2.92 3.91 2.55
N GLY A 130 3.48 5.00 3.09
CA GLY A 130 2.75 5.87 4.03
C GLY A 130 1.52 6.50 3.39
N GLY A 131 1.65 6.99 2.15
CA GLY A 131 0.52 7.51 1.36
C GLY A 131 -0.48 6.42 0.97
N VAL A 132 0.00 5.22 0.63
CA VAL A 132 -0.85 4.04 0.36
C VAL A 132 -1.67 3.67 1.60
N ALA A 133 -1.06 3.71 2.80
CA ALA A 133 -1.79 3.46 4.04
C ALA A 133 -2.94 4.44 4.25
N VAL A 134 -2.72 5.75 3.97
CA VAL A 134 -3.79 6.76 4.01
C VAL A 134 -4.90 6.42 3.03
N GLN A 135 -4.56 6.09 1.79
CA GLN A 135 -5.55 5.74 0.77
C GLN A 135 -6.37 4.51 1.17
N LEU A 136 -5.74 3.48 1.73
CA LEU A 136 -6.42 2.27 2.20
C LEU A 136 -7.40 2.58 3.35
N LYS A 137 -6.99 3.43 4.30
CA LYS A 137 -7.89 3.86 5.39
C LYS A 137 -9.09 4.65 4.84
N LEU A 138 -8.85 5.61 3.96
CA LEU A 138 -9.92 6.37 3.32
C LEU A 138 -10.86 5.44 2.52
N ALA A 139 -10.31 4.47 1.79
CA ALA A 139 -11.09 3.51 1.03
C ALA A 139 -11.96 2.63 1.92
N ALA A 140 -11.47 2.24 3.09
CA ALA A 140 -12.23 1.41 4.04
C ALA A 140 -13.29 2.19 4.82
N GLU A 141 -13.01 3.45 5.18
CA GLU A 141 -13.80 4.21 6.14
C GLU A 141 -14.82 5.16 5.50
N LEU A 142 -14.53 5.74 4.31
CA LEU A 142 -15.41 6.74 3.71
C LEU A 142 -16.65 6.09 3.07
N THR A 143 -17.80 6.52 3.54
CA THR A 143 -19.12 6.12 3.04
C THR A 143 -19.83 7.26 2.31
N ALA A 144 -21.00 7.00 1.76
CA ALA A 144 -21.82 8.01 1.09
C ALA A 144 -22.24 9.20 2.00
N GLN A 145 -22.09 9.04 3.33
CA GLN A 145 -22.43 10.07 4.32
C GLN A 145 -21.25 10.96 4.68
N ASP A 146 -20.02 10.48 4.40
CA ASP A 146 -18.78 11.14 4.82
C ASP A 146 -18.19 12.05 3.72
N THR A 147 -18.67 11.93 2.49
CA THR A 147 -18.15 12.68 1.34
C THR A 147 -19.23 12.99 0.30
N ASP A 148 -19.09 14.15 -0.36
CA ASP A 148 -19.93 14.55 -1.48
C ASP A 148 -19.44 14.00 -2.85
N TYR A 149 -18.35 13.26 -2.85
CA TYR A 149 -17.68 12.78 -4.06
C TYR A 149 -17.83 11.28 -4.23
N ASN A 150 -17.79 10.80 -5.47
CA ASN A 150 -17.39 9.45 -5.77
C ASN A 150 -15.88 9.36 -5.77
N LEU A 151 -15.33 8.25 -5.27
CA LEU A 151 -13.89 8.07 -5.12
C LEU A 151 -13.40 6.92 -5.99
N THR A 152 -12.22 7.07 -6.54
CA THR A 152 -11.46 5.99 -7.17
C THR A 152 -10.08 5.97 -6.55
N TYR A 153 -9.70 4.83 -6.01
CA TYR A 153 -8.38 4.56 -5.50
C TYR A 153 -7.67 3.66 -6.50
N ILE A 154 -6.48 4.04 -6.91
CA ILE A 154 -5.62 3.28 -7.82
C ILE A 154 -4.34 2.94 -7.08
N PHE A 155 -4.09 1.65 -6.88
CA PHE A 155 -2.85 1.12 -6.35
C PHE A 155 -2.15 0.43 -7.52
N TYR A 156 -1.00 0.94 -7.95
CA TYR A 156 -0.35 0.50 -9.18
C TYR A 156 1.10 0.09 -8.94
N ASP A 157 1.65 -0.61 -9.91
CA ASP A 157 2.98 -1.20 -9.93
C ASP A 157 3.92 -0.41 -10.87
N ASN A 158 5.23 -0.73 -10.80
CA ASN A 158 6.25 -0.28 -11.75
C ASN A 158 6.45 1.25 -11.87
N GLU A 159 6.26 2.02 -10.80
CA GLU A 159 6.56 3.44 -10.80
C GLU A 159 8.06 3.71 -10.74
N GLU A 160 8.77 2.94 -9.91
CA GLU A 160 10.19 3.11 -9.58
C GLU A 160 11.14 2.42 -10.59
N VAL A 161 10.61 1.87 -11.68
CA VAL A 161 11.46 1.32 -12.75
C VAL A 161 12.19 2.43 -13.48
N ALA A 162 13.53 2.29 -13.63
CA ALA A 162 14.30 3.21 -14.44
C ALA A 162 13.77 3.21 -15.88
N SER A 163 13.42 4.40 -16.39
CA SER A 163 13.15 4.57 -17.82
C SER A 163 14.43 4.26 -18.59
N GLU A 164 14.38 3.27 -19.49
CA GLU A 164 15.45 2.96 -20.44
C GLU A 164 15.66 4.07 -21.47
#